data_e6f3554c1b72864409bf2ca54b5610d4
#
_entry.id   e6f3554c1b72864409bf2ca54b5610d4
#
_cell.length_a   1.000
_cell.length_b   1.000
_cell.length_c   1.000
_cell.angle_alpha   90.00
_cell.angle_beta   90.00
_cell.angle_gamma   90.00
#
_symmetry.space_group_name_H-M   'P 1'
#
loop_
_entity.id
_entity.type
_entity.pdbx_description
1 polymer ?
#
loop_
_entity_poly.entity_id
_entity_poly.type
_entity_poly.pdbx_seq_one_letter_code
_entity_poly.pdbx_strand_id
1 'polypeptide(L)'
;MAGAAALALTCLAASPVRAQAVQAPSASAPEHPPIEEKAVAILKAACEVLSSAKAMSFTAVNTYEKAARNGQPLFYSTLNEVTMQRPDRLRVITPGDGIPDEFYYNGKTMVAYVPSADMVAVADAPPTIDQMVDAAWEKAAIYFPFADVILSKPCKVFEEEGMNSAFYVGQSTVVGGTTTDMVAVAADNVQAELWIGAADHLPRLVRVVYPHEPGRALYQTEYSNWRLTDSVDPGAFSSDKAAKAKPIPFEPPGASAPPNAPPNKSAPAKQR
;
A
#
# COMPACT_ATOMS: atom_id res chain seq x y z
N MET A 1 96.91 23.09 7.39
CA MET A 1 96.42 22.48 8.63
C MET A 1 94.91 22.28 8.46
N ALA A 2 94.53 21.06 8.17
CA ALA A 2 93.13 20.69 7.93
C ALA A 2 92.69 19.69 9.01
N GLY A 3 91.67 20.06 9.76
CA GLY A 3 91.07 19.22 10.78
C GLY A 3 89.81 18.59 10.23
N ALA A 4 89.85 17.24 10.10
CA ALA A 4 88.68 16.48 9.73
C ALA A 4 87.87 16.12 10.95
N ALA A 5 86.58 16.53 10.95
CA ALA A 5 85.57 16.11 11.94
C ALA A 5 84.81 14.92 11.42
N ALA A 6 84.90 13.77 12.06
CA ALA A 6 84.12 12.58 11.74
C ALA A 6 82.75 12.68 12.40
N LEU A 7 81.68 12.64 11.60
CA LEU A 7 80.29 12.52 12.06
C LEU A 7 79.96 11.02 12.22
N ALA A 8 79.67 10.61 13.44
CA ALA A 8 79.15 9.27 13.69
C ALA A 8 77.64 9.25 13.48
N LEU A 9 77.19 8.43 12.52
CA LEU A 9 75.77 8.19 12.22
C LEU A 9 75.26 7.04 13.12
N THR A 10 74.45 7.37 14.11
CA THR A 10 73.75 6.37 14.95
C THR A 10 72.46 5.96 14.25
N CYS A 11 72.44 4.74 13.72
CA CYS A 11 71.22 4.11 13.22
C CYS A 11 70.26 3.75 14.38
N LEU A 12 69.15 4.49 14.49
CA LEU A 12 68.04 4.04 15.32
C LEU A 12 67.24 2.94 14.58
N ALA A 13 67.30 1.71 15.13
CA ALA A 13 66.47 0.61 14.66
C ALA A 13 64.99 0.89 15.05
N ALA A 14 64.13 1.18 14.11
CA ALA A 14 62.71 1.29 14.33
C ALA A 14 62.10 -0.15 14.42
N SER A 15 61.59 -0.49 15.60
CA SER A 15 60.82 -1.71 15.81
C SER A 15 59.47 -1.62 15.09
N PRO A 16 59.01 -2.66 14.32
CA PRO A 16 57.71 -2.63 13.71
C PRO A 16 56.63 -2.73 14.79
N VAL A 17 55.84 -1.68 14.94
CA VAL A 17 54.58 -1.72 15.68
C VAL A 17 53.61 -2.62 14.93
N ARG A 18 53.39 -3.81 15.46
CA ARG A 18 52.38 -4.74 14.99
C ARG A 18 51.00 -4.16 15.33
N ALA A 19 50.34 -3.59 14.35
CA ALA A 19 48.92 -3.21 14.49
C ALA A 19 48.10 -4.48 14.74
N GLN A 20 47.61 -4.66 15.97
CA GLN A 20 46.56 -5.63 16.24
C GLN A 20 45.31 -5.15 15.53
N ALA A 21 44.87 -5.90 14.53
CA ALA A 21 43.56 -5.71 13.93
C ALA A 21 42.51 -5.93 15.04
N VAL A 22 41.89 -4.83 15.46
CA VAL A 22 40.68 -4.89 16.28
C VAL A 22 39.63 -5.56 15.42
N GLN A 23 39.34 -6.83 15.68
CA GLN A 23 38.18 -7.52 15.09
C GLN A 23 36.94 -6.72 15.54
N ALA A 24 36.32 -6.06 14.57
CA ALA A 24 34.99 -5.53 14.79
C ALA A 24 34.09 -6.70 15.24
N PRO A 25 33.23 -6.50 16.25
CA PRO A 25 32.30 -7.53 16.67
C PRO A 25 31.50 -7.91 15.43
N SER A 26 31.46 -9.20 15.08
CA SER A 26 30.54 -9.75 14.10
C SER A 26 29.14 -9.33 14.53
N ALA A 27 28.57 -8.38 13.82
CA ALA A 27 27.15 -8.12 13.94
C ALA A 27 26.47 -9.43 13.52
N SER A 28 25.97 -10.17 14.52
CA SER A 28 25.00 -11.24 14.26
C SER A 28 23.89 -10.63 13.42
N ALA A 29 23.49 -11.32 12.34
CA ALA A 29 22.32 -10.91 11.57
C ALA A 29 21.19 -10.58 12.56
N PRO A 30 20.46 -9.47 12.39
CA PRO A 30 19.42 -9.09 13.32
C PRO A 30 18.46 -10.27 13.44
N GLU A 31 18.40 -10.83 14.65
CA GLU A 31 17.35 -11.76 15.02
C GLU A 31 16.03 -11.06 14.73
N HIS A 32 15.12 -11.70 13.98
CA HIS A 32 13.82 -11.11 13.66
C HIS A 32 13.19 -10.64 14.98
N PRO A 33 12.74 -9.37 15.10
CA PRO A 33 12.09 -8.93 16.31
C PRO A 33 10.95 -9.89 16.64
N PRO A 34 10.75 -10.26 17.92
CA PRO A 34 9.70 -11.18 18.30
C PRO A 34 8.31 -10.64 17.94
N ILE A 35 7.31 -11.53 17.89
CA ILE A 35 5.92 -11.12 17.79
C ILE A 35 5.47 -10.62 19.17
N GLU A 36 5.31 -9.31 19.31
CA GLU A 36 4.89 -8.67 20.56
C GLU A 36 3.36 -8.71 20.70
N GLU A 37 2.89 -9.15 21.87
CA GLU A 37 1.45 -9.21 22.19
C GLU A 37 0.76 -7.85 22.02
N LYS A 38 1.45 -6.74 22.39
CA LYS A 38 0.91 -5.39 22.23
C LYS A 38 0.66 -5.04 20.76
N ALA A 39 1.60 -5.34 19.88
CA ALA A 39 1.44 -5.10 18.44
C ALA A 39 0.28 -5.90 17.87
N VAL A 40 0.20 -7.18 18.21
CA VAL A 40 -0.90 -8.07 17.80
C VAL A 40 -2.25 -7.57 18.31
N ALA A 41 -2.33 -7.10 19.55
CA ALA A 41 -3.57 -6.57 20.13
C ALA A 41 -4.07 -5.32 19.39
N ILE A 42 -3.17 -4.39 19.03
CA ILE A 42 -3.51 -3.19 18.26
C ILE A 42 -4.02 -3.56 16.86
N LEU A 43 -3.33 -4.49 16.17
CA LEU A 43 -3.75 -4.98 14.86
C LEU A 43 -5.12 -5.64 14.91
N LYS A 44 -5.35 -6.52 15.88
CA LYS A 44 -6.65 -7.19 16.07
C LYS A 44 -7.78 -6.20 16.31
N ALA A 45 -7.56 -5.18 17.16
CA ALA A 45 -8.56 -4.15 17.39
C ALA A 45 -8.93 -3.40 16.10
N ALA A 46 -7.93 -3.06 15.26
CA ALA A 46 -8.19 -2.44 13.97
C ALA A 46 -8.99 -3.38 13.03
N CYS A 47 -8.61 -4.65 12.97
CA CYS A 47 -9.32 -5.65 12.16
C CYS A 47 -10.78 -5.82 12.60
N GLU A 48 -11.03 -5.84 13.92
CA GLU A 48 -12.37 -5.96 14.49
C GLU A 48 -13.26 -4.76 14.15
N VAL A 49 -12.74 -3.54 14.27
CA VAL A 49 -13.46 -2.32 13.90
C VAL A 49 -13.82 -2.35 12.41
N LEU A 50 -12.85 -2.65 11.53
CA LEU A 50 -13.07 -2.67 10.09
C LEU A 50 -14.03 -3.80 9.65
N SER A 51 -13.89 -5.00 10.20
CA SER A 51 -14.74 -6.13 9.83
C SER A 51 -16.17 -6.02 10.35
N SER A 52 -16.37 -5.41 11.53
CA SER A 52 -17.68 -5.20 12.13
C SER A 52 -18.47 -4.04 11.55
N ALA A 53 -17.80 -3.13 10.82
CA ALA A 53 -18.43 -1.98 10.20
C ALA A 53 -19.47 -2.42 9.15
N LYS A 54 -20.75 -2.10 9.38
CA LYS A 54 -21.84 -2.40 8.42
C LYS A 54 -21.73 -1.55 7.19
N ALA A 55 -21.46 -0.26 7.37
CA ALA A 55 -21.20 0.70 6.31
C ALA A 55 -20.14 1.70 6.76
N MET A 56 -19.31 2.14 5.82
CA MET A 56 -18.29 3.14 6.10
C MET A 56 -17.99 3.99 4.87
N SER A 57 -17.50 5.20 5.12
CA SER A 57 -16.87 6.02 4.10
C SER A 57 -15.56 6.59 4.61
N PHE A 58 -14.62 6.80 3.69
CA PHE A 58 -13.31 7.37 3.96
C PHE A 58 -12.70 7.94 2.68
N THR A 59 -11.64 8.72 2.84
CA THR A 59 -10.76 9.14 1.76
C THR A 59 -9.45 8.37 1.87
N ALA A 60 -8.99 7.79 0.76
CA ALA A 60 -7.69 7.14 0.64
C ALA A 60 -6.82 7.90 -0.35
N VAL A 61 -5.64 8.35 0.09
CA VAL A 61 -4.59 8.90 -0.79
C VAL A 61 -3.51 7.82 -0.92
N ASN A 62 -3.41 7.25 -2.11
CA ASN A 62 -2.48 6.17 -2.40
C ASN A 62 -1.28 6.72 -3.13
N THR A 63 -0.09 6.53 -2.58
CA THR A 63 1.18 6.91 -3.20
C THR A 63 1.99 5.66 -3.51
N TYR A 64 2.49 5.55 -4.71
CA TYR A 64 3.32 4.44 -5.15
C TYR A 64 4.53 4.92 -5.95
N GLU A 65 5.62 4.18 -5.84
CA GLU A 65 6.87 4.45 -6.53
C GLU A 65 6.94 3.67 -7.85
N LYS A 66 7.43 4.34 -8.90
CA LYS A 66 7.85 3.69 -10.14
C LYS A 66 9.19 4.23 -10.60
N ALA A 67 10.09 3.35 -11.04
CA ALA A 67 11.35 3.78 -11.62
C ALA A 67 11.14 4.42 -13.00
N ALA A 68 11.71 5.59 -13.22
CA ALA A 68 11.87 6.19 -14.52
C ALA A 68 12.86 5.37 -15.38
N ARG A 69 12.96 5.67 -16.68
CA ARG A 69 13.89 4.98 -17.60
C ARG A 69 15.37 5.06 -17.19
N ASN A 70 15.75 6.10 -16.47
CA ASN A 70 17.10 6.32 -15.95
C ASN A 70 17.30 5.74 -14.53
N GLY A 71 16.31 5.01 -14.00
CA GLY A 71 16.34 4.43 -12.65
C GLY A 71 15.95 5.39 -11.52
N GLN A 72 15.64 6.66 -11.83
CA GLN A 72 15.18 7.61 -10.81
C GLN A 72 13.81 7.21 -10.28
N PRO A 73 13.58 7.17 -8.95
CA PRO A 73 12.26 6.93 -8.39
C PRO A 73 11.31 8.09 -8.67
N LEU A 74 10.14 7.78 -9.16
CA LEU A 74 9.04 8.73 -9.35
C LEU A 74 7.88 8.29 -8.46
N PHE A 75 7.27 9.25 -7.76
CA PHE A 75 6.12 9.02 -6.90
C PHE A 75 4.86 9.51 -7.61
N TYR A 76 3.84 8.66 -7.62
CA TYR A 76 2.52 8.96 -8.15
C TYR A 76 1.51 8.82 -7.02
N SER A 77 0.55 9.73 -6.96
CA SER A 77 -0.51 9.67 -5.97
C SER A 77 -1.87 9.67 -6.64
N THR A 78 -2.81 8.92 -6.07
CA THR A 78 -4.22 8.93 -6.44
C THR A 78 -5.07 9.15 -5.20
N LEU A 79 -6.16 9.93 -5.34
CA LEU A 79 -7.13 10.13 -4.30
C LEU A 79 -8.38 9.33 -4.63
N ASN A 80 -8.91 8.59 -3.65
CA ASN A 80 -10.15 7.85 -3.77
C ASN A 80 -11.10 8.22 -2.64
N GLU A 81 -12.31 8.64 -2.98
CA GLU A 81 -13.42 8.79 -2.04
C GLU A 81 -14.21 7.50 -2.06
N VAL A 82 -14.17 6.78 -0.95
CA VAL A 82 -14.77 5.44 -0.84
C VAL A 82 -16.00 5.48 0.04
N THR A 83 -17.06 4.85 -0.42
CA THR A 83 -18.27 4.56 0.37
C THR A 83 -18.66 3.11 0.14
N MET A 84 -18.84 2.36 1.21
CA MET A 84 -19.24 0.96 1.12
C MET A 84 -20.32 0.62 2.14
N GLN A 85 -21.10 -0.41 1.82
CA GLN A 85 -22.01 -1.07 2.74
C GLN A 85 -21.94 -2.58 2.50
N ARG A 86 -21.65 -3.31 3.55
CA ARG A 86 -21.63 -4.78 3.49
C ARG A 86 -23.02 -5.35 3.26
N PRO A 87 -23.11 -6.49 2.59
CA PRO A 87 -22.02 -7.29 2.01
C PRO A 87 -21.67 -6.90 0.57
N ASP A 88 -22.44 -6.04 -0.11
CA ASP A 88 -22.54 -6.02 -1.57
C ASP A 88 -22.67 -4.61 -2.20
N ARG A 89 -22.20 -3.56 -1.52
CA ARG A 89 -22.27 -2.20 -2.02
C ARG A 89 -20.92 -1.51 -1.93
N LEU A 90 -20.49 -0.92 -3.06
CA LEU A 90 -19.27 -0.10 -3.11
C LEU A 90 -19.45 1.04 -4.10
N ARG A 91 -18.97 2.21 -3.71
CA ARG A 91 -18.78 3.38 -4.55
C ARG A 91 -17.36 3.89 -4.35
N VAL A 92 -16.66 4.11 -5.45
CA VAL A 92 -15.33 4.73 -5.45
C VAL A 92 -15.35 5.88 -6.44
N ILE A 93 -14.96 7.06 -5.99
CA ILE A 93 -14.80 8.24 -6.84
C ILE A 93 -13.33 8.65 -6.81
N THR A 94 -12.72 8.71 -7.99
CA THR A 94 -11.35 9.18 -8.20
C THR A 94 -11.42 10.55 -8.88
N PRO A 95 -11.37 11.68 -8.15
CA PRO A 95 -11.68 13.00 -8.70
C PRO A 95 -10.55 13.59 -9.54
N GLY A 96 -9.32 13.10 -9.39
CA GLY A 96 -8.17 13.68 -10.08
C GLY A 96 -6.86 12.94 -9.91
N ASP A 97 -5.80 13.58 -10.37
CA ASP A 97 -4.43 13.09 -10.50
C ASP A 97 -4.29 11.94 -11.50
N GLY A 98 -4.98 12.09 -12.60
CA GLY A 98 -5.16 11.15 -13.69
C GLY A 98 -6.46 11.46 -14.42
N ILE A 99 -7.00 10.50 -15.13
CA ILE A 99 -8.35 10.60 -15.70
C ILE A 99 -9.33 10.34 -14.57
N PRO A 100 -10.21 11.31 -14.21
CA PRO A 100 -11.24 11.09 -13.20
C PRO A 100 -12.13 9.92 -13.59
N ASP A 101 -12.38 9.03 -12.64
CA ASP A 101 -13.24 7.87 -12.83
C ASP A 101 -14.15 7.63 -11.63
N GLU A 102 -15.21 6.89 -11.87
CA GLU A 102 -16.21 6.52 -10.88
C GLU A 102 -16.48 5.02 -11.01
N PHE A 103 -16.48 4.32 -9.89
CA PHE A 103 -16.84 2.91 -9.84
C PHE A 103 -18.03 2.69 -8.91
N TYR A 104 -19.01 1.91 -9.38
CA TYR A 104 -20.21 1.58 -8.61
C TYR A 104 -20.45 0.08 -8.63
N TYR A 105 -20.79 -0.45 -7.46
CA TYR A 105 -21.19 -1.83 -7.30
C TYR A 105 -22.43 -1.92 -6.40
N ASN A 106 -23.46 -2.64 -6.86
CA ASN A 106 -24.76 -2.70 -6.21
C ASN A 106 -25.22 -4.12 -5.85
N GLY A 107 -24.29 -5.08 -5.79
CA GLY A 107 -24.56 -6.49 -5.49
C GLY A 107 -24.98 -7.32 -6.71
N LYS A 108 -25.14 -6.69 -7.88
CA LYS A 108 -25.53 -7.36 -9.13
C LYS A 108 -24.67 -6.98 -10.32
N THR A 109 -24.26 -5.72 -10.38
CA THR A 109 -23.47 -5.16 -11.48
C THR A 109 -22.30 -4.34 -10.96
N MET A 110 -21.21 -4.38 -11.71
CA MET A 110 -20.08 -3.45 -11.64
C MET A 110 -20.21 -2.44 -12.77
N VAL A 111 -20.04 -1.17 -12.44
CA VAL A 111 -20.13 -0.05 -13.39
C VAL A 111 -18.86 0.77 -13.24
N ALA A 112 -18.05 0.85 -14.29
CA ALA A 112 -16.90 1.75 -14.38
C ALA A 112 -17.24 2.89 -15.33
N TYR A 113 -17.22 4.14 -14.87
CA TYR A 113 -17.62 5.33 -15.60
C TYR A 113 -16.49 6.35 -15.67
N VAL A 114 -16.24 6.88 -16.85
CA VAL A 114 -15.26 7.94 -17.09
C VAL A 114 -16.03 9.20 -17.52
N PRO A 115 -16.30 10.14 -16.60
CA PRO A 115 -17.13 11.32 -16.86
C PRO A 115 -16.61 12.21 -17.99
N SER A 116 -15.30 12.39 -18.09
CA SER A 116 -14.65 13.25 -19.09
C SER A 116 -14.80 12.75 -20.52
N ALA A 117 -14.97 11.43 -20.70
CA ALA A 117 -15.17 10.78 -22.01
C ALA A 117 -16.62 10.38 -22.25
N ASP A 118 -17.50 10.53 -21.27
CA ASP A 118 -18.89 10.06 -21.28
C ASP A 118 -18.99 8.58 -21.69
N MET A 119 -18.09 7.74 -21.11
CA MET A 119 -18.01 6.30 -21.42
C MET A 119 -18.29 5.48 -20.16
N VAL A 120 -19.02 4.39 -20.33
CA VAL A 120 -19.34 3.46 -19.25
C VAL A 120 -19.10 2.02 -19.68
N ALA A 121 -18.45 1.25 -18.81
CA ALA A 121 -18.35 -0.20 -18.90
C ALA A 121 -19.21 -0.84 -17.80
N VAL A 122 -19.99 -1.85 -18.14
CA VAL A 122 -20.89 -2.54 -17.21
C VAL A 122 -20.68 -4.04 -17.33
N ALA A 123 -20.59 -4.73 -16.19
CA ALA A 123 -20.54 -6.19 -16.13
C ALA A 123 -21.37 -6.73 -14.97
N ASP A 124 -21.83 -7.97 -15.10
CA ASP A 124 -22.40 -8.71 -13.99
C ASP A 124 -21.35 -8.92 -12.90
N ALA A 125 -21.76 -8.75 -11.65
CA ALA A 125 -20.93 -8.87 -10.49
C ALA A 125 -21.36 -10.01 -9.55
N PRO A 126 -20.42 -10.66 -8.87
CA PRO A 126 -20.71 -11.60 -7.81
C PRO A 126 -21.34 -10.89 -6.59
N PRO A 127 -21.94 -11.65 -5.62
CA PRO A 127 -22.83 -11.09 -4.60
C PRO A 127 -22.12 -10.46 -3.39
N THR A 128 -20.79 -10.44 -3.33
CA THR A 128 -20.04 -9.85 -2.20
C THR A 128 -18.93 -8.91 -2.65
N ILE A 129 -18.57 -7.95 -1.82
CA ILE A 129 -17.43 -7.04 -2.07
C ILE A 129 -16.14 -7.83 -2.33
N ASP A 130 -15.85 -8.84 -1.52
CA ASP A 130 -14.65 -9.65 -1.64
C ASP A 130 -14.52 -10.28 -3.04
N GLN A 131 -15.59 -10.97 -3.46
CA GLN A 131 -15.63 -11.58 -4.80
C GLN A 131 -15.66 -10.55 -5.93
N MET A 132 -16.30 -9.40 -5.70
CA MET A 132 -16.37 -8.31 -6.68
C MET A 132 -14.98 -7.70 -6.93
N VAL A 133 -14.17 -7.51 -5.89
CA VAL A 133 -12.78 -7.01 -6.02
C VAL A 133 -11.96 -7.94 -6.92
N ASP A 134 -12.05 -9.26 -6.72
CA ASP A 134 -11.39 -10.24 -7.58
C ASP A 134 -11.91 -10.19 -9.02
N ALA A 135 -13.23 -10.14 -9.20
CA ALA A 135 -13.85 -10.10 -10.52
C ALA A 135 -13.53 -8.80 -11.29
N ALA A 136 -13.43 -7.66 -10.62
CA ALA A 136 -13.04 -6.39 -11.22
C ALA A 136 -11.60 -6.42 -11.75
N TRP A 137 -10.70 -7.04 -10.97
CA TRP A 137 -9.34 -7.27 -11.41
C TRP A 137 -9.26 -8.23 -12.60
N GLU A 138 -9.88 -9.39 -12.50
CA GLU A 138 -9.82 -10.43 -13.53
C GLU A 138 -10.43 -10.00 -14.87
N LYS A 139 -11.57 -9.29 -14.82
CA LYS A 139 -12.31 -8.89 -16.01
C LYS A 139 -11.77 -7.62 -16.67
N ALA A 140 -11.25 -6.66 -15.89
CA ALA A 140 -10.93 -5.34 -16.40
C ALA A 140 -9.62 -4.73 -15.84
N ALA A 141 -8.82 -5.51 -15.11
CA ALA A 141 -7.61 -5.04 -14.43
C ALA A 141 -7.85 -3.81 -13.52
N ILE A 142 -9.06 -3.70 -12.95
CA ILE A 142 -9.39 -2.64 -11.98
C ILE A 142 -8.84 -3.04 -10.63
N TYR A 143 -7.97 -2.21 -10.08
CA TYR A 143 -7.30 -2.40 -8.81
C TYR A 143 -7.75 -1.36 -7.79
N PHE A 144 -8.05 -1.81 -6.57
CA PHE A 144 -8.41 -0.96 -5.45
C PHE A 144 -7.27 -0.99 -4.41
N PRO A 145 -6.40 0.04 -4.34
CA PRO A 145 -5.22 0.03 -3.47
C PRO A 145 -5.56 0.10 -1.97
N PHE A 146 -6.83 0.27 -1.63
CA PHE A 146 -7.38 0.26 -0.28
C PHE A 146 -8.23 -0.99 0.00
N ALA A 147 -8.15 -2.03 -0.84
CA ALA A 147 -9.00 -3.22 -0.72
C ALA A 147 -8.93 -3.85 0.67
N ASP A 148 -7.76 -3.91 1.28
CA ASP A 148 -7.54 -4.54 2.58
C ASP A 148 -8.48 -4.02 3.69
N VAL A 149 -8.89 -2.75 3.65
CA VAL A 149 -9.78 -2.19 4.66
C VAL A 149 -11.26 -2.40 4.37
N ILE A 150 -11.65 -2.73 3.15
CA ILE A 150 -13.06 -2.96 2.76
C ILE A 150 -13.45 -4.44 2.70
N LEU A 151 -12.50 -5.36 2.61
CA LEU A 151 -12.75 -6.80 2.61
C LEU A 151 -13.41 -7.27 3.91
N SER A 152 -14.09 -8.39 3.87
CA SER A 152 -14.76 -8.99 5.06
C SER A 152 -13.75 -9.43 6.12
N LYS A 153 -12.52 -9.74 5.71
CA LYS A 153 -11.40 -10.13 6.57
C LYS A 153 -10.20 -9.22 6.27
N PRO A 154 -10.15 -8.00 6.84
CA PRO A 154 -9.14 -6.99 6.51
C PRO A 154 -7.70 -7.40 6.88
N CYS A 155 -7.53 -8.35 7.81
CA CYS A 155 -6.21 -8.82 8.24
C CYS A 155 -5.83 -10.20 7.67
N LYS A 156 -6.56 -10.68 6.69
CA LYS A 156 -6.36 -12.00 6.09
C LYS A 156 -4.91 -12.22 5.61
N VAL A 157 -4.29 -11.19 5.06
CA VAL A 157 -2.90 -11.25 4.59
C VAL A 157 -1.92 -11.69 5.69
N PHE A 158 -2.11 -11.19 6.91
CA PHE A 158 -1.25 -11.57 8.04
C PHE A 158 -1.54 -12.98 8.58
N GLU A 159 -2.75 -13.50 8.36
CA GLU A 159 -3.13 -14.86 8.74
C GLU A 159 -2.62 -15.88 7.70
N GLU A 160 -2.71 -15.58 6.41
CA GLU A 160 -2.36 -16.48 5.31
C GLU A 160 -0.87 -16.54 5.02
N GLU A 161 -0.18 -15.40 5.01
CA GLU A 161 1.26 -15.34 4.77
C GLU A 161 2.09 -15.63 6.04
N GLY A 162 1.45 -15.59 7.21
CA GLY A 162 2.10 -15.71 8.50
C GLY A 162 2.95 -14.48 8.86
N MET A 163 2.87 -14.03 10.11
CA MET A 163 3.74 -12.97 10.61
C MET A 163 5.05 -13.57 11.10
N ASN A 164 6.17 -13.11 10.56
CA ASN A 164 7.50 -13.44 11.05
C ASN A 164 7.93 -12.50 12.16
N SER A 165 7.37 -11.29 12.19
CA SER A 165 7.68 -10.24 13.13
C SER A 165 6.49 -9.29 13.27
N ALA A 166 6.21 -8.86 14.49
CA ALA A 166 5.26 -7.78 14.79
C ALA A 166 5.69 -7.07 16.06
N PHE A 167 5.97 -5.80 16.00
CA PHE A 167 6.40 -5.04 17.18
C PHE A 167 5.82 -3.64 17.23
N TYR A 168 5.68 -3.14 18.46
CA TYR A 168 5.18 -1.80 18.73
C TYR A 168 6.33 -0.79 18.62
N VAL A 169 6.17 0.18 17.71
CA VAL A 169 7.20 1.22 17.47
C VAL A 169 7.07 2.37 18.45
N GLY A 170 5.83 2.76 18.80
CA GLY A 170 5.56 3.90 19.67
C GLY A 170 4.27 4.62 19.30
N GLN A 171 4.07 5.83 19.83
CA GLN A 171 2.98 6.71 19.46
C GLN A 171 3.47 7.88 18.60
N SER A 172 2.59 8.33 17.69
CA SER A 172 2.78 9.53 16.90
C SER A 172 1.54 10.44 17.02
N THR A 173 1.78 11.74 17.06
CA THR A 173 0.72 12.77 17.02
C THR A 173 0.76 13.58 15.72
N VAL A 174 1.60 13.17 14.77
CA VAL A 174 1.84 13.87 13.50
C VAL A 174 0.96 13.32 12.39
N VAL A 175 0.82 11.98 12.32
CA VAL A 175 0.08 11.31 11.25
C VAL A 175 -1.41 11.27 11.55
N GLY A 176 -2.24 11.65 10.56
CA GLY A 176 -3.70 11.55 10.63
C GLY A 176 -4.38 12.56 11.55
N GLY A 177 -3.67 13.59 12.05
CA GLY A 177 -4.25 14.65 12.89
C GLY A 177 -4.76 14.16 14.25
N THR A 178 -4.32 13.00 14.72
CA THR A 178 -4.72 12.39 15.99
C THR A 178 -3.56 11.59 16.58
N THR A 179 -3.69 11.13 17.83
CA THR A 179 -2.73 10.18 18.37
C THR A 179 -2.91 8.82 17.70
N THR A 180 -1.83 8.27 17.17
CA THR A 180 -1.79 6.95 16.55
C THR A 180 -0.80 6.05 17.27
N ASP A 181 -1.11 4.77 17.40
CA ASP A 181 -0.17 3.72 17.75
C ASP A 181 0.50 3.21 16.47
N MET A 182 1.82 3.12 16.50
CA MET A 182 2.64 2.67 15.37
C MET A 182 3.03 1.21 15.58
N VAL A 183 2.74 0.38 14.59
CA VAL A 183 3.06 -1.05 14.58
C VAL A 183 3.82 -1.39 13.31
N ALA A 184 4.93 -2.09 13.42
CA ALA A 184 5.65 -2.66 12.30
C ALA A 184 5.42 -4.17 12.25
N VAL A 185 5.16 -4.69 11.05
CA VAL A 185 4.93 -6.12 10.79
C VAL A 185 5.75 -6.58 9.60
N ALA A 186 6.16 -7.84 9.62
CA ALA A 186 6.80 -8.47 8.48
C ALA A 186 6.28 -9.89 8.29
N ALA A 187 6.08 -10.25 7.03
CA ALA A 187 5.91 -11.60 6.54
C ALA A 187 6.98 -11.87 5.46
N ASP A 188 7.00 -13.05 4.84
CA ASP A 188 8.06 -13.41 3.91
C ASP A 188 8.20 -12.43 2.75
N ASN A 189 7.08 -11.98 2.18
CA ASN A 189 7.06 -11.15 0.98
C ASN A 189 6.68 -9.68 1.23
N VAL A 190 6.35 -9.30 2.47
CA VAL A 190 5.85 -7.96 2.78
C VAL A 190 6.39 -7.45 4.10
N GLN A 191 6.76 -6.18 4.11
CA GLN A 191 7.07 -5.42 5.31
C GLN A 191 6.13 -4.22 5.35
N ALA A 192 5.42 -4.05 6.45
CA ALA A 192 4.46 -2.96 6.60
C ALA A 192 4.66 -2.22 7.92
N GLU A 193 4.37 -0.93 7.89
CA GLU A 193 4.28 -0.06 9.04
C GLU A 193 2.90 0.59 9.04
N LEU A 194 2.18 0.51 10.15
CA LEU A 194 0.81 0.96 10.29
C LEU A 194 0.69 1.99 11.39
N TRP A 195 0.00 3.10 11.12
CA TRP A 195 -0.43 4.12 12.08
C TRP A 195 -1.92 3.94 12.32
N ILE A 196 -2.27 3.47 13.49
CA ILE A 196 -3.63 3.11 13.89
C ILE A 196 -4.10 4.11 14.95
N GLY A 197 -5.25 4.74 14.77
CA GLY A 197 -5.80 5.68 15.74
C GLY A 197 -5.95 5.04 17.11
N ALA A 198 -5.30 5.62 18.13
CA ALA A 198 -5.27 5.06 19.48
C ALA A 198 -6.65 5.01 20.15
N ALA A 199 -7.58 5.89 19.74
CA ALA A 199 -8.92 5.98 20.32
C ALA A 199 -9.98 5.19 19.54
N ASP A 200 -9.86 5.08 18.22
CA ASP A 200 -10.89 4.51 17.34
C ASP A 200 -10.44 3.28 16.55
N HIS A 201 -9.17 2.92 16.67
CA HIS A 201 -8.51 1.79 16.00
C HIS A 201 -8.63 1.79 14.46
N LEU A 202 -8.94 2.94 13.86
CA LEU A 202 -8.99 3.08 12.41
C LEU A 202 -7.60 3.42 11.85
N PRO A 203 -7.19 2.83 10.71
CA PRO A 203 -5.90 3.16 10.09
C PRO A 203 -5.86 4.62 9.64
N ARG A 204 -4.69 5.26 9.80
CA ARG A 204 -4.39 6.60 9.31
C ARG A 204 -3.38 6.58 8.19
N LEU A 205 -2.41 5.68 8.31
CA LEU A 205 -1.38 5.47 7.30
C LEU A 205 -0.96 4.01 7.32
N VAL A 206 -0.85 3.44 6.15
CA VAL A 206 -0.23 2.13 5.93
C VAL A 206 0.89 2.32 4.91
N ARG A 207 2.09 1.91 5.26
CA ARG A 207 3.26 1.91 4.38
C ARG A 207 3.72 0.48 4.17
N VAL A 208 3.95 0.10 2.91
CA VAL A 208 4.30 -1.27 2.54
C VAL A 208 5.52 -1.27 1.63
N VAL A 209 6.43 -2.20 1.86
CA VAL A 209 7.57 -2.50 1.01
C VAL A 209 7.57 -3.99 0.70
N TYR A 210 7.80 -4.34 -0.55
CA TYR A 210 7.99 -5.72 -1.00
C TYR A 210 9.49 -5.99 -1.16
N PRO A 211 10.14 -6.67 -0.19
CA PRO A 211 11.59 -6.76 -0.11
C PRO A 211 12.21 -7.54 -1.29
N HIS A 212 11.44 -8.42 -1.93
CA HIS A 212 11.88 -9.26 -3.04
C HIS A 212 11.56 -8.67 -4.42
N GLU A 213 10.80 -7.57 -4.50
CA GLU A 213 10.57 -6.87 -5.76
C GLU A 213 11.81 -6.06 -6.19
N PRO A 214 12.09 -5.98 -7.50
CA PRO A 214 13.14 -5.12 -8.01
C PRO A 214 12.95 -3.67 -7.60
N GLY A 215 13.97 -3.06 -6.98
CA GLY A 215 13.91 -1.67 -6.51
C GLY A 215 13.23 -1.49 -5.16
N ARG A 216 12.61 -2.51 -4.58
CA ARG A 216 11.91 -2.44 -3.28
C ARG A 216 10.93 -1.28 -3.22
N ALA A 217 10.07 -1.18 -4.24
CA ALA A 217 9.14 -0.07 -4.41
C ALA A 217 8.30 0.16 -3.15
N LEU A 218 8.12 1.44 -2.81
CA LEU A 218 7.33 1.87 -1.67
C LEU A 218 5.88 2.10 -2.11
N TYR A 219 4.95 1.55 -1.34
CA TYR A 219 3.53 1.80 -1.42
C TYR A 219 3.05 2.41 -0.10
N GLN A 220 2.21 3.43 -0.20
CA GLN A 220 1.69 4.10 0.97
C GLN A 220 0.23 4.48 0.73
N THR A 221 -0.62 4.27 1.73
CA THR A 221 -2.01 4.73 1.71
C THR A 221 -2.29 5.54 2.97
N GLU A 222 -2.68 6.79 2.80
CA GLU A 222 -3.17 7.65 3.87
C GLU A 222 -4.68 7.62 3.90
N TYR A 223 -5.26 7.41 5.09
CA TYR A 223 -6.70 7.34 5.30
C TYR A 223 -7.19 8.52 6.14
N SER A 224 -8.27 9.14 5.69
CA SER A 224 -8.88 10.27 6.37
C SER A 224 -10.40 10.28 6.20
N ASN A 225 -11.08 11.20 6.87
CA ASN A 225 -12.53 11.42 6.76
C ASN A 225 -13.37 10.16 7.05
N TRP A 226 -12.91 9.32 7.96
CA TRP A 226 -13.61 8.12 8.37
C TRP A 226 -15.00 8.43 8.94
N ARG A 227 -16.01 7.70 8.45
CA ARG A 227 -17.35 7.67 8.98
C ARG A 227 -17.86 6.24 8.97
N LEU A 228 -18.20 5.71 10.13
CA LEU A 228 -18.83 4.41 10.30
C LEU A 228 -20.31 4.64 10.59
N THR A 229 -21.18 3.96 9.85
CA THR A 229 -22.65 4.13 9.96
C THR A 229 -23.34 2.77 9.88
N ASP A 230 -24.62 2.69 10.23
CA ASP A 230 -25.39 1.47 10.08
C ASP A 230 -25.82 1.20 8.63
N SER A 231 -26.03 2.25 7.85
CA SER A 231 -26.44 2.14 6.44
C SER A 231 -26.09 3.41 5.65
N VAL A 232 -26.10 3.26 4.33
CA VAL A 232 -25.95 4.34 3.34
C VAL A 232 -27.17 4.32 2.42
N ASP A 233 -27.59 5.49 1.92
CA ASP A 233 -28.65 5.58 0.92
C ASP A 233 -28.33 4.66 -0.28
N PRO A 234 -29.21 3.74 -0.67
CA PRO A 234 -29.00 2.86 -1.81
C PRO A 234 -28.70 3.59 -3.13
N GLY A 235 -29.22 4.80 -3.30
CA GLY A 235 -28.96 5.66 -4.46
C GLY A 235 -27.49 6.09 -4.59
N ALA A 236 -26.72 6.05 -3.48
CA ALA A 236 -25.29 6.36 -3.51
C ALA A 236 -24.46 5.36 -4.35
N PHE A 237 -24.97 4.16 -4.59
CA PHE A 237 -24.28 3.07 -5.30
C PHE A 237 -24.68 2.95 -6.78
N SER A 238 -25.19 4.02 -7.36
CA SER A 238 -25.54 4.13 -8.76
C SER A 238 -25.34 5.57 -9.27
N SER A 239 -25.30 5.74 -10.58
CA SER A 239 -25.16 7.06 -11.22
C SER A 239 -26.10 7.18 -12.43
N ASP A 240 -27.00 8.16 -12.40
CA ASP A 240 -27.85 8.48 -13.54
C ASP A 240 -27.07 8.96 -14.77
N LYS A 241 -25.88 9.53 -14.56
CA LYS A 241 -24.99 9.94 -15.64
C LYS A 241 -24.37 8.71 -16.28
N ALA A 242 -23.80 7.81 -15.47
CA ALA A 242 -23.25 6.55 -15.98
C ALA A 242 -24.30 5.73 -16.75
N ALA A 243 -25.54 5.69 -16.27
CA ALA A 243 -26.63 4.96 -16.95
C ALA A 243 -26.99 5.49 -18.35
N LYS A 244 -26.60 6.74 -18.66
CA LYS A 244 -26.86 7.40 -19.96
C LYS A 244 -25.62 7.50 -20.83
N ALA A 245 -24.46 7.15 -20.31
CA ALA A 245 -23.16 7.27 -20.98
C ALA A 245 -23.02 6.24 -22.11
N LYS A 246 -22.10 6.49 -23.02
CA LYS A 246 -21.80 5.61 -24.15
C LYS A 246 -21.19 4.29 -23.65
N PRO A 247 -21.80 3.14 -23.96
CA PRO A 247 -21.29 1.86 -23.49
C PRO A 247 -20.01 1.45 -24.23
N ILE A 248 -19.09 0.87 -23.45
CA ILE A 248 -17.87 0.21 -23.94
C ILE A 248 -17.73 -1.18 -23.28
N PRO A 249 -16.92 -2.10 -23.84
CA PRO A 249 -16.66 -3.38 -23.21
C PRO A 249 -16.05 -3.22 -21.79
N PHE A 250 -16.45 -4.11 -20.87
CA PHE A 250 -15.82 -4.22 -19.55
C PHE A 250 -14.63 -5.18 -19.64
N GLU A 251 -13.48 -4.65 -20.01
CA GLU A 251 -12.27 -5.42 -20.30
C GLU A 251 -11.00 -4.61 -19.95
N PRO A 252 -9.82 -5.25 -19.80
CA PRO A 252 -8.58 -4.55 -19.51
C PRO A 252 -8.26 -3.49 -20.57
N PRO A 253 -7.65 -2.36 -20.18
CA PRO A 253 -7.24 -1.33 -21.12
C PRO A 253 -6.36 -1.88 -22.26
N GLY A 254 -6.79 -1.69 -23.49
CA GLY A 254 -6.08 -2.14 -24.68
C GLY A 254 -6.42 -3.57 -25.15
N ALA A 255 -7.32 -4.30 -24.49
CA ALA A 255 -7.72 -5.65 -24.92
C ALA A 255 -8.39 -5.64 -26.30
N SER A 256 -9.18 -4.61 -26.61
CA SER A 256 -9.81 -4.39 -27.94
C SER A 256 -8.93 -3.60 -28.92
N ALA A 257 -7.66 -3.29 -28.56
CA ALA A 257 -6.78 -2.58 -29.48
C ALA A 257 -6.34 -3.52 -30.61
N PRO A 258 -6.17 -3.01 -31.85
CA PRO A 258 -5.70 -3.83 -32.95
C PRO A 258 -4.30 -4.41 -32.63
N PRO A 259 -3.95 -5.60 -33.16
CA PRO A 259 -2.73 -6.34 -32.77
C PRO A 259 -1.41 -5.61 -32.94
N ASN A 260 -1.40 -4.45 -33.58
CA ASN A 260 -0.23 -3.59 -33.80
C ASN A 260 -0.20 -2.32 -32.93
N ALA A 261 -1.10 -2.15 -31.96
CA ALA A 261 -1.05 -1.05 -31.02
C ALA A 261 0.16 -1.23 -30.05
N PRO A 262 0.94 -0.20 -29.76
CA PRO A 262 2.01 -0.32 -28.78
C PRO A 262 1.44 -0.74 -27.42
N PRO A 263 2.13 -1.64 -26.66
CA PRO A 263 1.60 -2.17 -25.42
C PRO A 263 1.31 -1.04 -24.43
N ASN A 264 0.09 -1.04 -23.88
CA ASN A 264 -0.28 -0.13 -22.81
C ASN A 264 0.47 -0.52 -21.53
N LYS A 265 1.44 0.31 -21.12
CA LYS A 265 2.38 0.03 -20.01
C LYS A 265 1.81 0.39 -18.62
N SER A 266 0.52 0.61 -18.47
CA SER A 266 -0.08 1.21 -17.28
C SER A 266 -0.84 0.26 -16.34
N ALA A 267 -0.93 -1.03 -16.62
CA ALA A 267 -1.55 -1.98 -15.69
C ALA A 267 -0.53 -2.36 -14.59
N PRO A 268 -0.82 -2.12 -13.30
CA PRO A 268 0.01 -2.63 -12.21
C PRO A 268 -0.02 -4.16 -12.20
N ALA A 269 1.11 -4.78 -11.87
CA ALA A 269 1.14 -6.22 -11.63
C ALA A 269 0.26 -6.56 -10.42
N LYS A 270 -0.48 -7.67 -10.49
CA LYS A 270 -1.24 -8.17 -9.35
C LYS A 270 -0.24 -8.49 -8.24
N GLN A 271 -0.29 -7.74 -7.15
CA GLN A 271 0.44 -8.07 -5.93
C GLN A 271 -0.36 -9.19 -5.25
N ARG A 272 0.23 -10.38 -5.20
CA ARG A 272 -0.31 -11.53 -4.45
C ARG A 272 0.29 -11.55 -3.08
#